data_b07bbf5595be2ebc725fd3424a233b28
#
_entry.id   b07bbf5595be2ebc725fd3424a233b28
#
_cell.length_a   1.000
_cell.length_b   1.000
_cell.length_c   1.000
_cell.angle_alpha   90.00
_cell.angle_beta   90.00
_cell.angle_gamma   90.00
#
_symmetry.space_group_name_H-M   'P 1'
#
loop_
_entity.id
_entity.type
_entity.pdbx_description
1 polymer ?
#
loop_
_entity_poly.entity_id
_entity_poly.type
_entity_poly.pdbx_seq_one_letter_code
_entity_poly.pdbx_strand_id
1 'polypeptide(L)'
;TLTNQKGEKVALKDFFGKKNVVLYFYPRASTPGCTVQACGIRDTQKELDSRDTVVLGVSPDPEAKLQKFIDKQNLNFDLLSDEDHAIAEKYGVWALKKFMGKEFMGIVRTTFIINKEGRLVHIMDKFKTSNHHDVLLECLDQYVD
;
A
#
# COMPACT_ATOMS: atom_id res chain seq x y z
N THR A 1 -13.80 -3.51 1.24
CA THR A 1 -13.42 -4.75 0.56
C THR A 1 -13.01 -4.45 -0.89
N LEU A 2 -11.85 -4.91 -1.28
CA LEU A 2 -11.34 -4.78 -2.65
C LEU A 2 -10.89 -6.15 -3.16
N THR A 3 -10.73 -6.27 -4.49
CA THR A 3 -10.17 -7.49 -5.06
C THR A 3 -8.65 -7.36 -5.20
N ASN A 4 -7.95 -8.48 -4.99
CA ASN A 4 -6.51 -8.54 -5.21
C ASN A 4 -6.20 -8.84 -6.68
N GLN A 5 -4.91 -9.06 -7.00
CA GLN A 5 -4.46 -9.33 -8.37
C GLN A 5 -5.04 -10.62 -8.98
N LYS A 6 -5.56 -11.51 -8.14
CA LYS A 6 -6.16 -12.77 -8.56
C LYS A 6 -7.68 -12.70 -8.65
N GLY A 7 -8.28 -11.53 -8.39
CA GLY A 7 -9.73 -11.37 -8.35
C GLY A 7 -10.38 -11.86 -7.06
N GLU A 8 -9.58 -12.18 -6.04
CA GLU A 8 -10.09 -12.63 -4.75
C GLU A 8 -10.43 -11.42 -3.88
N LYS A 9 -11.52 -11.49 -3.13
CA LYS A 9 -11.95 -10.41 -2.24
C LYS A 9 -11.09 -10.37 -0.98
N VAL A 10 -10.58 -9.19 -0.65
CA VAL A 10 -9.76 -8.96 0.55
C VAL A 10 -10.41 -7.85 1.37
N ALA A 11 -10.64 -8.10 2.64
CA ALA A 11 -11.20 -7.12 3.57
C ALA A 11 -10.25 -6.94 4.76
N LEU A 12 -10.13 -5.71 5.27
CA LEU A 12 -9.27 -5.41 6.41
C LEU A 12 -9.67 -6.22 7.64
N LYS A 13 -10.96 -6.45 7.84
CA LYS A 13 -11.48 -7.22 8.98
C LYS A 13 -10.93 -8.65 9.03
N ASP A 14 -10.48 -9.20 7.91
CA ASP A 14 -9.92 -10.56 7.85
C ASP A 14 -8.62 -10.67 8.65
N PHE A 15 -7.96 -9.56 8.94
CA PHE A 15 -6.70 -9.51 9.67
C PHE A 15 -6.85 -9.09 11.13
N PHE A 16 -8.03 -8.61 11.52
CA PHE A 16 -8.26 -8.15 12.89
C PHE A 16 -8.07 -9.29 13.89
N GLY A 17 -7.32 -9.00 14.95
CA GLY A 17 -6.97 -10.00 15.97
C GLY A 17 -5.82 -10.92 15.61
N LYS A 18 -5.29 -10.83 14.38
CA LYS A 18 -4.24 -11.72 13.86
C LYS A 18 -2.99 -10.96 13.42
N LYS A 19 -3.15 -9.91 12.62
CA LYS A 19 -2.05 -9.19 12.01
C LYS A 19 -2.26 -7.68 12.06
N ASN A 20 -1.17 -6.94 12.17
CA ASN A 20 -1.16 -5.52 11.85
C ASN A 20 -1.22 -5.37 10.33
N VAL A 21 -1.88 -4.33 9.84
CA VAL A 21 -2.03 -4.11 8.40
C VAL A 21 -1.36 -2.81 8.03
N VAL A 22 -0.50 -2.86 7.02
CA VAL A 22 0.05 -1.69 6.35
C VAL A 22 -0.68 -1.55 5.02
N LEU A 23 -1.48 -0.50 4.90
CA LEU A 23 -2.24 -0.22 3.70
C LEU A 23 -1.59 0.98 3.02
N TYR A 24 -0.90 0.77 1.90
CA TYR A 24 -0.25 1.88 1.20
C TYR A 24 -0.90 2.14 -0.15
N PHE A 25 -1.14 3.41 -0.42
CA PHE A 25 -1.73 3.87 -1.67
C PHE A 25 -0.63 4.40 -2.59
N TYR A 26 -0.64 3.95 -3.85
CA TYR A 26 0.31 4.39 -4.85
C TYR A 26 -0.42 4.68 -6.17
N PRO A 27 0.11 5.60 -7.00
CA PRO A 27 -0.65 6.08 -8.14
C PRO A 27 -0.76 5.10 -9.31
N ARG A 28 0.27 4.28 -9.57
CA ARG A 28 0.26 3.45 -10.77
C ARG A 28 1.31 2.34 -10.72
N ALA A 29 0.86 1.11 -11.00
CA ALA A 29 1.75 -0.05 -11.10
C ALA A 29 2.79 0.12 -12.21
N SER A 30 3.96 -0.47 -12.02
CA SER A 30 5.06 -0.50 -12.99
C SER A 30 5.67 0.86 -13.36
N THR A 31 5.35 1.93 -12.63
CA THR A 31 6.08 3.20 -12.77
C THR A 31 7.36 3.14 -11.93
N PRO A 32 8.43 3.92 -12.27
CA PRO A 32 9.72 3.82 -11.57
C PRO A 32 9.62 4.01 -10.06
N GLY A 33 8.91 5.04 -9.58
CA GLY A 33 8.78 5.30 -8.15
C GLY A 33 8.01 4.21 -7.42
N CYS A 34 6.90 3.74 -7.98
CA CYS A 34 6.10 2.65 -7.41
C CYS A 34 6.87 1.34 -7.39
N THR A 35 7.68 1.08 -8.42
CA THR A 35 8.54 -0.10 -8.49
C THR A 35 9.59 -0.09 -7.37
N VAL A 36 10.27 1.04 -7.16
CA VAL A 36 11.27 1.19 -6.09
C VAL A 36 10.62 0.94 -4.72
N GLN A 37 9.47 1.54 -4.48
CA GLN A 37 8.73 1.39 -3.22
C GLN A 37 8.33 -0.07 -2.98
N ALA A 38 7.75 -0.72 -3.98
CA ALA A 38 7.29 -2.11 -3.88
C ALA A 38 8.46 -3.09 -3.67
N CYS A 39 9.57 -2.91 -4.38
CA CYS A 39 10.75 -3.75 -4.22
C CYS A 39 11.38 -3.60 -2.83
N GLY A 40 11.39 -2.37 -2.28
CA GLY A 40 11.85 -2.14 -0.92
C GLY A 40 11.01 -2.90 0.10
N ILE A 41 9.69 -2.88 -0.05
CA ILE A 41 8.78 -3.64 0.82
C ILE A 41 9.02 -5.15 0.64
N ARG A 42 9.14 -5.63 -0.59
CA ARG A 42 9.43 -7.04 -0.88
C ARG A 42 10.67 -7.53 -0.12
N ASP A 43 11.72 -6.72 -0.13
CA ASP A 43 13.01 -7.10 0.44
C ASP A 43 13.03 -7.03 1.99
N THR A 44 11.99 -6.46 2.61
CA THR A 44 11.85 -6.37 4.07
C THR A 44 10.82 -7.33 4.64
N GLN A 45 10.43 -8.37 3.89
CA GLN A 45 9.36 -9.27 4.30
C GLN A 45 9.65 -9.98 5.63
N LYS A 46 10.91 -10.38 5.89
CA LYS A 46 11.29 -11.03 7.14
C LYS A 46 11.03 -10.12 8.35
N GLU A 47 11.39 -8.87 8.23
CA GLU A 47 11.20 -7.87 9.29
C GLU A 47 9.70 -7.60 9.51
N LEU A 48 8.90 -7.59 8.44
CA LEU A 48 7.46 -7.44 8.55
C LEU A 48 6.82 -8.66 9.22
N ASP A 49 7.22 -9.87 8.83
CA ASP A 49 6.74 -11.11 9.42
C ASP A 49 7.07 -11.19 10.92
N SER A 50 8.26 -10.74 11.31
CA SER A 50 8.67 -10.73 12.72
C SER A 50 7.83 -9.77 13.58
N ARG A 51 7.11 -8.85 12.94
CA ARG A 51 6.22 -7.89 13.61
C ARG A 51 4.74 -8.23 13.43
N ASP A 52 4.43 -9.44 12.96
CA ASP A 52 3.05 -9.87 12.65
C ASP A 52 2.32 -8.85 11.76
N THR A 53 2.99 -8.38 10.72
CA THR A 53 2.49 -7.33 9.86
C THR A 53 2.32 -7.83 8.42
N VAL A 54 1.17 -7.54 7.82
CA VAL A 54 0.90 -7.78 6.40
C VAL A 54 0.83 -6.44 5.68
N VAL A 55 1.34 -6.41 4.43
CA VAL A 55 1.29 -5.21 3.59
C VAL A 55 0.32 -5.43 2.45
N LEU A 56 -0.53 -4.45 2.23
CA LEU A 56 -1.46 -4.42 1.10
C LEU A 56 -1.24 -3.11 0.34
N GLY A 57 -0.94 -3.20 -0.96
CA GLY A 57 -0.82 -2.02 -1.82
C GLY A 57 -2.16 -1.77 -2.53
N VAL A 58 -2.54 -0.51 -2.67
CA VAL A 58 -3.79 -0.11 -3.33
C VAL A 58 -3.50 0.89 -4.43
N SER A 59 -4.01 0.65 -5.62
CA SER A 59 -3.92 1.58 -6.74
C SER A 59 -5.19 1.51 -7.59
N PRO A 60 -5.43 2.49 -8.47
CA PRO A 60 -6.58 2.43 -9.38
C PRO A 60 -6.34 1.54 -10.62
N ASP A 61 -5.29 0.72 -10.62
CA ASP A 61 -5.00 -0.20 -11.71
C ASP A 61 -5.95 -1.39 -11.71
N PRO A 62 -6.28 -1.95 -12.89
CA PRO A 62 -7.04 -3.19 -12.97
C PRO A 62 -6.21 -4.40 -12.52
N GLU A 63 -6.88 -5.47 -12.14
CA GLU A 63 -6.26 -6.69 -11.61
C GLU A 63 -5.16 -7.26 -12.51
N ALA A 64 -5.37 -7.26 -13.82
CA ALA A 64 -4.40 -7.77 -14.79
C ALA A 64 -3.06 -7.01 -14.72
N LYS A 65 -3.10 -5.70 -14.55
CA LYS A 65 -1.88 -4.89 -14.41
C LYS A 65 -1.18 -5.16 -13.08
N LEU A 66 -1.93 -5.40 -12.03
CA LEU A 66 -1.38 -5.74 -10.72
C LEU A 66 -0.68 -7.09 -10.77
N GLN A 67 -1.27 -8.08 -11.43
CA GLN A 67 -0.65 -9.40 -11.59
C GLN A 67 0.65 -9.31 -12.37
N LYS A 68 0.69 -8.53 -13.46
CA LYS A 68 1.91 -8.30 -14.24
C LYS A 68 2.99 -7.65 -13.40
N PHE A 69 2.63 -6.69 -12.57
CA PHE A 69 3.58 -6.01 -11.69
C PHE A 69 4.19 -6.98 -10.69
N ILE A 70 3.35 -7.80 -10.05
CA ILE A 70 3.80 -8.82 -9.10
C ILE A 70 4.74 -9.81 -9.79
N ASP A 71 4.38 -10.31 -10.96
CA ASP A 71 5.19 -11.29 -11.70
C ASP A 71 6.54 -10.71 -12.12
N LYS A 72 6.53 -9.48 -12.62
CA LYS A 72 7.74 -8.82 -13.12
C LYS A 72 8.74 -8.50 -12.00
N GLN A 73 8.26 -8.10 -10.84
CA GLN A 73 9.10 -7.69 -9.72
C GLN A 73 9.21 -8.75 -8.62
N ASN A 74 8.61 -9.91 -8.79
CA ASN A 74 8.60 -11.00 -7.81
C ASN A 74 8.09 -10.52 -6.44
N LEU A 75 7.00 -9.77 -6.43
CA LEU A 75 6.43 -9.25 -5.20
C LEU A 75 5.81 -10.38 -4.37
N ASN A 76 5.96 -10.30 -3.07
CA ASN A 76 5.51 -11.32 -2.11
C ASN A 76 4.37 -10.84 -1.22
N PHE A 77 3.63 -9.85 -1.66
CA PHE A 77 2.46 -9.32 -0.96
C PHE A 77 1.37 -8.98 -1.97
N ASP A 78 0.12 -8.91 -1.50
CA ASP A 78 -1.02 -8.65 -2.37
C ASP A 78 -1.15 -7.18 -2.76
N LEU A 79 -1.63 -6.96 -3.98
CA LEU A 79 -1.99 -5.64 -4.49
C LEU A 79 -3.50 -5.63 -4.71
N LEU A 80 -4.16 -4.57 -4.25
CA LEU A 80 -5.61 -4.42 -4.35
C LEU A 80 -5.98 -3.45 -5.46
N SER A 81 -7.03 -3.80 -6.20
CA SER A 81 -7.54 -2.99 -7.30
C SER A 81 -8.65 -2.07 -6.82
N ASP A 82 -8.46 -0.76 -6.96
CA ASP A 82 -9.42 0.29 -6.64
C ASP A 82 -9.68 1.13 -7.90
N GLU A 83 -10.15 0.46 -8.97
CA GLU A 83 -10.27 1.06 -10.31
C GLU A 83 -11.10 2.35 -10.31
N ASP A 84 -12.18 2.40 -9.53
CA ASP A 84 -13.05 3.56 -9.42
C ASP A 84 -12.58 4.57 -8.35
N HIS A 85 -11.42 4.34 -7.75
CA HIS A 85 -10.80 5.14 -6.66
C HIS A 85 -11.75 5.43 -5.48
N ALA A 86 -12.77 4.60 -5.29
CA ALA A 86 -13.75 4.78 -4.21
C ALA A 86 -13.11 4.67 -2.82
N ILE A 87 -12.21 3.71 -2.63
CA ILE A 87 -11.50 3.53 -1.35
C ILE A 87 -10.49 4.65 -1.14
N ALA A 88 -9.79 5.06 -2.20
CA ALA A 88 -8.86 6.19 -2.13
C ALA A 88 -9.59 7.48 -1.70
N GLU A 89 -10.79 7.71 -2.20
CA GLU A 89 -11.61 8.84 -1.80
C GLU A 89 -12.00 8.75 -0.32
N LYS A 90 -12.38 7.58 0.16
CA LYS A 90 -12.72 7.37 1.57
C LYS A 90 -11.55 7.64 2.51
N TYR A 91 -10.34 7.32 2.09
CA TYR A 91 -9.13 7.56 2.89
C TYR A 91 -8.54 8.95 2.70
N GLY A 92 -9.15 9.78 1.82
CA GLY A 92 -8.70 11.15 1.60
C GLY A 92 -7.40 11.27 0.80
N VAL A 93 -7.04 10.26 0.03
CA VAL A 93 -5.78 10.24 -0.76
C VAL A 93 -6.02 10.45 -2.26
N TRP A 94 -7.25 10.66 -2.68
CA TRP A 94 -7.60 11.03 -4.06
C TRP A 94 -7.73 12.55 -4.10
N ALA A 95 -6.81 13.22 -4.77
CA ALA A 95 -6.72 14.67 -4.72
C ALA A 95 -6.20 15.27 -6.01
N LEU A 96 -6.39 16.57 -6.17
CA LEU A 96 -5.88 17.32 -7.30
C LEU A 96 -4.35 17.41 -7.21
N LYS A 97 -3.67 16.99 -8.27
CA LYS A 97 -2.21 17.02 -8.38
C LYS A 97 -1.81 17.90 -9.55
N LYS A 98 -0.63 18.50 -9.45
CA LYS A 98 -0.03 19.29 -10.53
C LYS A 98 1.27 18.64 -10.98
N PHE A 99 1.42 18.48 -12.29
CA PHE A 99 2.65 17.96 -12.87
C PHE A 99 2.90 18.63 -14.23
N MET A 100 4.05 19.27 -14.38
CA MET A 100 4.46 19.96 -15.61
C MET A 100 3.41 20.97 -16.13
N GLY A 101 2.81 21.72 -15.21
CA GLY A 101 1.79 22.72 -15.54
C GLY A 101 0.39 22.19 -15.79
N LYS A 102 0.19 20.87 -15.70
CA LYS A 102 -1.13 20.24 -15.84
C LYS A 102 -1.70 19.84 -14.49
N GLU A 103 -3.00 20.05 -14.32
CA GLU A 103 -3.73 19.61 -13.14
C GLU A 103 -4.52 18.35 -13.46
N PHE A 104 -4.52 17.38 -12.54
CA PHE A 104 -5.27 16.14 -12.69
C PHE A 104 -5.59 15.54 -11.31
N MET A 105 -6.66 14.76 -11.24
CA MET A 105 -6.96 14.00 -10.02
C MET A 105 -6.10 12.75 -10.00
N GLY A 106 -5.57 12.42 -8.82
CA GLY A 106 -4.73 11.24 -8.67
C GLY A 106 -4.49 10.88 -7.23
N ILE A 107 -3.72 9.79 -7.02
CA ILE A 107 -3.40 9.29 -5.69
C ILE A 107 -2.25 10.10 -5.09
N VAL A 108 -2.48 10.60 -3.88
CA VAL A 108 -1.42 11.14 -3.03
C VAL A 108 -0.81 9.97 -2.27
N ARG A 109 0.48 9.70 -2.49
CA ARG A 109 1.18 8.59 -1.85
C ARG A 109 1.07 8.67 -0.34
N THR A 110 0.37 7.72 0.27
CA THR A 110 0.12 7.71 1.71
C THR A 110 0.06 6.27 2.20
N THR A 111 0.59 6.03 3.37
CA THR A 111 0.58 4.71 3.99
C THR A 111 -0.12 4.79 5.34
N PHE A 112 -1.05 3.88 5.57
CA PHE A 112 -1.82 3.80 6.81
C PHE A 112 -1.39 2.56 7.58
N ILE A 113 -1.11 2.71 8.87
CA ILE A 113 -0.77 1.59 9.75
C ILE A 113 -1.95 1.32 10.66
N ILE A 114 -2.47 0.10 10.57
CA ILE A 114 -3.65 -0.35 11.33
C ILE A 114 -3.19 -1.50 12.23
N ASN A 115 -3.48 -1.41 13.53
CA ASN A 115 -3.04 -2.44 14.47
C ASN A 115 -3.97 -3.67 14.44
N LYS A 116 -3.63 -4.70 15.24
CA LYS A 116 -4.41 -5.94 15.30
C LYS A 116 -5.85 -5.74 15.79
N GLU A 117 -6.11 -4.66 16.51
CA GLU A 117 -7.46 -4.32 16.99
C GLU A 117 -8.30 -3.61 15.94
N GLY A 118 -7.74 -3.34 14.75
CA GLY A 118 -8.44 -2.65 13.68
C GLY A 118 -8.42 -1.14 13.81
N ARG A 119 -7.54 -0.59 14.63
CA ARG A 119 -7.42 0.85 14.82
C ARG A 119 -6.29 1.43 13.98
N LEU A 120 -6.57 2.57 13.35
CA LEU A 120 -5.55 3.35 12.65
C LEU A 120 -4.64 4.00 13.70
N VAL A 121 -3.36 3.63 13.72
CA VAL A 121 -2.41 4.12 14.73
C VAL A 121 -1.43 5.13 14.16
N HIS A 122 -1.23 5.17 12.84
CA HIS A 122 -0.32 6.14 12.22
C HIS A 122 -0.61 6.31 10.75
N ILE A 123 -0.35 7.52 10.23
CA ILE A 123 -0.43 7.86 8.81
C ILE A 123 0.96 8.34 8.37
N MET A 124 1.53 7.66 7.37
CA MET A 124 2.82 8.05 6.78
C MET A 124 2.56 8.79 5.47
N ASP A 125 2.89 10.07 5.42
CA ASP A 125 2.76 10.89 4.21
C ASP A 125 4.07 11.60 3.84
N LYS A 126 5.10 11.46 4.67
CA LYS A 126 6.41 12.10 4.45
C LYS A 126 7.50 11.03 4.35
N PHE A 127 7.77 10.59 3.12
CA PHE A 127 8.81 9.62 2.83
C PHE A 127 9.21 9.73 1.36
N LYS A 128 10.33 9.14 1.02
CA LYS A 128 10.75 8.94 -0.37
C LYS A 128 10.45 7.51 -0.76
N THR A 129 10.18 7.25 -2.03
CA THR A 129 9.95 5.87 -2.50
C THR A 129 11.16 4.98 -2.23
N SER A 130 12.36 5.55 -2.23
CA SER A 130 13.61 4.83 -1.97
C SER A 130 13.82 4.44 -0.50
N ASN A 131 13.17 5.14 0.45
CA ASN A 131 13.33 4.85 1.89
C ASN A 131 12.02 4.48 2.59
N HIS A 132 10.93 4.29 1.86
CA HIS A 132 9.62 3.98 2.42
C HIS A 132 9.69 2.78 3.38
N HIS A 133 10.35 1.70 2.98
CA HIS A 133 10.46 0.48 3.79
C HIS A 133 11.21 0.71 5.10
N ASP A 134 12.24 1.54 5.11
CA ASP A 134 12.99 1.89 6.33
C ASP A 134 12.13 2.71 7.28
N VAL A 135 11.45 3.73 6.77
CA VAL A 135 10.54 4.58 7.56
C VAL A 135 9.38 3.74 8.10
N LEU A 136 8.87 2.82 7.28
CA LEU A 136 7.81 1.90 7.68
C LEU A 136 8.21 1.05 8.88
N LEU A 137 9.40 0.46 8.86
CA LEU A 137 9.88 -0.37 9.97
C LEU A 137 10.03 0.45 11.25
N GLU A 138 10.54 1.67 11.16
CA GLU A 138 10.64 2.59 12.31
C GLU A 138 9.26 2.87 12.89
N CYS A 139 8.28 3.18 12.05
CA CYS A 139 6.91 3.45 12.49
C CYS A 139 6.27 2.21 13.11
N LEU A 140 6.48 1.03 12.55
CA LEU A 140 5.97 -0.21 13.13
C LEU A 140 6.53 -0.45 14.51
N ASP A 141 7.83 -0.26 14.71
CA ASP A 141 8.45 -0.43 16.03
C ASP A 141 7.93 0.59 17.05
N GLN A 142 7.51 1.76 16.60
CA GLN A 142 7.01 2.82 17.48
C GLN A 142 5.53 2.66 17.83
N TYR A 143 4.68 2.23 16.91
CA TYR A 143 3.22 2.29 17.03
C TYR A 143 2.52 0.94 17.15
N VAL A 144 3.17 -0.17 16.87
CA VAL A 144 2.58 -1.50 16.98
C VAL A 144 3.48 -2.42 17.79
N ASP A 145 2.86 -3.47 18.35
CA ASP A 145 3.57 -4.47 19.15
C ASP A 145 4.09 -5.63 18.30
#